data_39e28437fd98d7f5039bcbd37fa5667e
#
_entry.id   39e28437fd98d7f5039bcbd37fa5667e
#
_cell.length_a   1.000
_cell.length_b   1.000
_cell.length_c   1.000
_cell.angle_alpha   90.00
_cell.angle_beta   90.00
_cell.angle_gamma   90.00
#
_symmetry.space_group_name_H-M   'P 1'
#
loop_
_entity.id
_entity.type
_entity.pdbx_description
1 polymer ?
#
loop_
_entity_poly.entity_id
_entity_poly.type
_entity_poly.pdbx_seq_one_letter_code
_entity_poly.pdbx_strand_id
1 'polypeptide(L)'
;MKLIGFPPSPYTARVMLFARLKGLDLTRESPPGGLHSPEFKAINPIGKIPVLQTDDGQLLPESSVICEFLEELHPQRPGLPGTPQDKARARLIARVYDLYAAAHSTTLMRQVGVADADQQARAAALEGLAAGLAHVERHMADGPYAAGSQPSLADCALLPPMVQIRRVAAPMFGLADPTSGTGRIARWWKTMESDPVFAEFATGYDKAVQGLVEKRLAGA
;
A
#
# COMPACT_ATOMS: atom_id res chain seq x y z
N MET A 1 -1.09 -7.68 -19.84
CA MET A 1 -0.08 -7.26 -18.83
C MET A 1 -0.17 -8.15 -17.60
N LYS A 2 0.93 -8.39 -16.89
CA LYS A 2 0.96 -9.14 -15.62
C LYS A 2 1.84 -8.45 -14.57
N LEU A 3 1.44 -8.59 -13.30
CA LEU A 3 2.14 -8.01 -12.15
C LEU A 3 2.87 -9.09 -11.37
N ILE A 4 4.17 -8.98 -11.26
CA ILE A 4 4.99 -9.88 -10.45
C ILE A 4 5.05 -9.32 -9.02
N GLY A 5 4.49 -10.07 -8.07
CA GLY A 5 4.44 -9.64 -6.68
C GLY A 5 3.66 -10.58 -5.76
N PHE A 6 3.76 -10.37 -4.46
CA PHE A 6 3.04 -11.16 -3.46
C PHE A 6 1.78 -10.44 -2.95
N PRO A 7 0.69 -11.19 -2.60
CA PRO A 7 -0.54 -10.60 -2.11
C PRO A 7 -0.37 -9.69 -0.89
N PRO A 8 0.40 -10.05 0.15
CA PRO A 8 0.51 -9.23 1.36
C PRO A 8 1.45 -8.02 1.21
N SER A 9 2.08 -7.80 0.03
CA SER A 9 2.87 -6.61 -0.21
C SER A 9 1.97 -5.38 -0.39
N PRO A 10 2.14 -4.31 0.39
CA PRO A 10 1.31 -3.11 0.24
C PRO A 10 1.54 -2.41 -1.10
N TYR A 11 2.74 -2.52 -1.67
CA TYR A 11 3.06 -1.95 -2.97
C TYR A 11 2.48 -2.75 -4.14
N THR A 12 2.45 -4.10 -4.04
CA THR A 12 1.72 -4.95 -5.00
C THR A 12 0.22 -4.65 -4.93
N ALA A 13 -0.32 -4.56 -3.72
CA ALA A 13 -1.73 -4.25 -3.47
C ALA A 13 -2.11 -2.86 -4.00
N ARG A 14 -1.25 -1.85 -3.86
CA ARG A 14 -1.43 -0.51 -4.47
C ARG A 14 -1.71 -0.60 -5.95
N VAL A 15 -0.86 -1.31 -6.70
CA VAL A 15 -1.00 -1.43 -8.15
C VAL A 15 -2.26 -2.22 -8.53
N MET A 16 -2.53 -3.33 -7.84
CA MET A 16 -3.74 -4.12 -8.07
C MET A 16 -5.02 -3.33 -7.81
N LEU A 17 -5.05 -2.55 -6.72
CA LEU A 17 -6.20 -1.70 -6.41
C LEU A 17 -6.35 -0.56 -7.41
N PHE A 18 -5.25 0.06 -7.84
CA PHE A 18 -5.26 1.11 -8.84
C PHE A 18 -5.73 0.58 -10.20
N ALA A 19 -5.27 -0.60 -10.63
CA ALA A 19 -5.76 -1.27 -11.82
C ALA A 19 -7.27 -1.54 -11.72
N ARG A 20 -7.74 -2.06 -10.57
CA ARG A 20 -9.17 -2.28 -10.31
C ARG A 20 -9.98 -0.99 -10.37
N LEU A 21 -9.51 0.11 -9.79
CA LEU A 21 -10.15 1.42 -9.86
C LEU A 21 -10.32 1.88 -11.31
N LYS A 22 -9.36 1.58 -12.16
CA LYS A 22 -9.39 1.86 -13.60
C LYS A 22 -10.20 0.81 -14.41
N GLY A 23 -10.74 -0.23 -13.76
CA GLY A 23 -11.45 -1.33 -14.42
C GLY A 23 -10.56 -2.19 -15.30
N LEU A 24 -9.27 -2.28 -14.98
CA LEU A 24 -8.30 -3.12 -15.66
C LEU A 24 -8.19 -4.46 -14.94
N ASP A 25 -8.22 -5.54 -15.72
CA ASP A 25 -7.88 -6.88 -15.22
C ASP A 25 -6.37 -7.09 -15.34
N LEU A 26 -5.71 -7.24 -14.20
CA LEU A 26 -4.27 -7.41 -14.13
C LEU A 26 -3.94 -8.75 -13.45
N THR A 27 -3.41 -9.68 -14.22
CA THR A 27 -2.98 -10.98 -13.70
C THR A 27 -1.77 -10.81 -12.78
N ARG A 28 -1.82 -11.44 -11.58
CA ARG A 28 -0.69 -11.42 -10.65
C ARG A 28 0.01 -12.77 -10.62
N GLU A 29 1.36 -12.72 -10.69
CA GLU A 29 2.24 -13.89 -10.54
C GLU A 29 3.22 -13.70 -9.37
N SER A 30 3.67 -14.80 -8.77
CA SER A 30 4.72 -14.75 -7.77
C SER A 30 6.09 -14.54 -8.43
N PRO A 31 7.05 -13.86 -7.74
CA PRO A 31 8.43 -13.78 -8.21
C PRO A 31 9.02 -15.19 -8.43
N PRO A 32 9.57 -15.49 -9.59
CA PRO A 32 10.16 -16.79 -9.86
C PRO A 32 11.31 -17.09 -8.88
N GLY A 33 11.30 -18.27 -8.27
CA GLY A 33 12.26 -18.64 -7.23
C GLY A 33 12.20 -17.85 -5.92
N GLY A 34 11.31 -16.86 -5.81
CA GLY A 34 11.19 -15.96 -4.66
C GLY A 34 11.99 -14.66 -4.80
N LEU A 35 11.84 -13.74 -3.81
CA LEU A 35 12.41 -12.38 -3.87
C LEU A 35 13.95 -12.31 -3.97
N HIS A 36 14.64 -13.30 -3.47
CA HIS A 36 16.10 -13.30 -3.38
C HIS A 36 16.77 -14.19 -4.42
N SER A 37 15.98 -14.85 -5.27
CA SER A 37 16.48 -15.76 -6.28
C SER A 37 17.25 -15.05 -7.40
N PRO A 38 18.21 -15.73 -8.05
CA PRO A 38 18.86 -15.20 -9.25
C PRO A 38 17.88 -14.92 -10.39
N GLU A 39 16.83 -15.75 -10.52
CA GLU A 39 15.81 -15.63 -11.56
C GLU A 39 15.02 -14.33 -11.40
N PHE A 40 14.62 -13.99 -10.18
CA PHE A 40 13.92 -12.72 -9.94
C PHE A 40 14.85 -11.51 -10.04
N LYS A 41 16.11 -11.64 -9.61
CA LYS A 41 17.12 -10.57 -9.77
C LYS A 41 17.44 -10.28 -11.23
N ALA A 42 17.32 -11.27 -12.13
CA ALA A 42 17.42 -11.05 -13.57
C ALA A 42 16.26 -10.22 -14.13
N ILE A 43 15.05 -10.33 -13.52
CA ILE A 43 13.87 -9.51 -13.86
C ILE A 43 14.00 -8.11 -13.26
N ASN A 44 14.38 -8.00 -11.99
CA ASN A 44 14.55 -6.75 -11.29
C ASN A 44 15.82 -6.79 -10.42
N PRO A 45 16.92 -6.19 -10.84
CA PRO A 45 18.18 -6.17 -10.08
C PRO A 45 18.08 -5.54 -8.69
N ILE A 46 17.08 -4.63 -8.48
CA ILE A 46 16.79 -4.03 -7.16
C ILE A 46 16.25 -5.10 -6.18
N GLY A 47 15.69 -6.21 -6.68
CA GLY A 47 15.14 -7.29 -5.86
C GLY A 47 13.88 -6.90 -5.10
N LYS A 48 13.11 -5.95 -5.60
CA LYS A 48 11.86 -5.44 -4.98
C LYS A 48 10.64 -5.76 -5.85
N ILE A 49 9.50 -5.91 -5.22
CA ILE A 49 8.18 -6.04 -5.84
C ILE A 49 7.32 -4.81 -5.55
N PRO A 50 6.35 -4.52 -6.44
CA PRO A 50 5.99 -5.21 -7.67
C PRO A 50 6.88 -4.86 -8.87
N VAL A 51 6.77 -5.71 -9.92
CA VAL A 51 7.25 -5.40 -11.28
C VAL A 51 6.09 -5.66 -12.23
N LEU A 52 5.75 -4.69 -13.07
CA LEU A 52 4.82 -4.88 -14.16
C LEU A 52 5.56 -5.42 -15.38
N GLN A 53 5.06 -6.50 -15.97
CA GLN A 53 5.46 -6.93 -17.31
C GLN A 53 4.35 -6.52 -18.29
N THR A 54 4.70 -5.68 -19.24
CA THR A 54 3.82 -5.23 -20.32
C THR A 54 3.62 -6.32 -21.37
N ASP A 55 2.67 -6.14 -22.29
CA ASP A 55 2.35 -7.15 -23.32
C ASP A 55 3.48 -7.29 -24.36
N ASP A 56 4.28 -6.25 -24.55
CA ASP A 56 5.49 -6.27 -25.37
C ASP A 56 6.74 -6.78 -24.62
N GLY A 57 6.57 -7.19 -23.35
CA GLY A 57 7.63 -7.80 -22.53
C GLY A 57 8.50 -6.83 -21.76
N GLN A 58 8.22 -5.51 -21.80
CA GLN A 58 8.95 -4.53 -20.98
C GLN A 58 8.71 -4.80 -19.49
N LEU A 59 9.77 -4.64 -18.68
CA LEU A 59 9.72 -4.80 -17.23
C LEU A 59 9.80 -3.43 -16.56
N LEU A 60 8.75 -3.06 -15.83
CA LEU A 60 8.63 -1.78 -15.14
C LEU A 60 8.55 -2.00 -13.63
N PRO A 61 9.60 -1.73 -12.85
CA PRO A 61 9.54 -1.73 -11.39
C PRO A 61 8.95 -0.41 -10.86
N GLU A 62 8.84 -0.30 -9.53
CA GLU A 62 8.32 0.83 -8.77
C GLU A 62 6.80 1.03 -8.88
N SER A 63 6.09 0.75 -7.78
CA SER A 63 4.61 0.76 -7.77
C SER A 63 4.01 2.11 -8.15
N SER A 64 4.66 3.22 -7.78
CA SER A 64 4.20 4.56 -8.16
C SER A 64 4.35 4.81 -9.67
N VAL A 65 5.48 4.39 -10.25
CA VAL A 65 5.74 4.50 -11.68
C VAL A 65 4.78 3.60 -12.48
N ILE A 66 4.52 2.38 -11.98
CA ILE A 66 3.53 1.48 -12.59
C ILE A 66 2.14 2.13 -12.60
N CYS A 67 1.71 2.76 -11.52
CA CYS A 67 0.42 3.44 -11.46
C CYS A 67 0.35 4.63 -12.47
N GLU A 68 1.41 5.43 -12.58
CA GLU A 68 1.47 6.52 -13.58
C GLU A 68 1.43 5.96 -15.00
N PHE A 69 2.17 4.90 -15.29
CA PHE A 69 2.12 4.24 -16.59
C PHE A 69 0.70 3.74 -16.93
N LEU A 70 0.01 3.11 -15.98
CA LEU A 70 -1.39 2.68 -16.17
C LEU A 70 -2.35 3.87 -16.33
N GLU A 71 -2.07 5.00 -15.67
CA GLU A 71 -2.84 6.24 -15.81
C GLU A 71 -2.75 6.79 -17.23
N GLU A 72 -1.54 6.89 -17.77
CA GLU A 72 -1.31 7.40 -19.12
C GLU A 72 -1.82 6.44 -20.20
N LEU A 73 -1.66 5.13 -20.00
CA LEU A 73 -2.10 4.11 -20.94
C LEU A 73 -3.63 4.01 -21.04
N HIS A 74 -4.35 4.29 -19.95
CA HIS A 74 -5.81 4.15 -19.86
C HIS A 74 -6.48 5.43 -19.33
N PRO A 75 -6.42 6.56 -20.04
CA PRO A 75 -6.93 7.86 -19.57
C PRO A 75 -8.46 7.92 -19.45
N GLN A 76 -9.19 6.98 -20.04
CA GLN A 76 -10.65 6.98 -20.07
C GLN A 76 -11.30 6.79 -18.69
N ARG A 77 -10.60 6.15 -17.77
CA ARG A 77 -10.99 5.98 -16.37
C ARG A 77 -9.87 6.53 -15.48
N PRO A 78 -9.88 7.84 -15.19
CA PRO A 78 -8.79 8.47 -14.49
C PRO A 78 -8.70 7.98 -13.04
N GLY A 79 -7.53 7.46 -12.68
CA GLY A 79 -7.13 7.21 -11.29
C GLY A 79 -6.47 8.44 -10.62
N LEU A 80 -6.30 9.52 -11.41
CA LEU A 80 -5.88 10.86 -10.99
C LEU A 80 -6.91 11.87 -11.53
N PRO A 81 -8.13 11.92 -10.97
CA PRO A 81 -9.18 12.82 -11.45
C PRO A 81 -8.93 14.27 -11.04
N GLY A 82 -9.66 15.18 -11.67
CA GLY A 82 -9.70 16.59 -11.31
C GLY A 82 -8.64 17.47 -11.97
N THR A 83 -8.39 18.61 -11.35
CA THR A 83 -7.45 19.62 -11.78
C THR A 83 -5.99 19.15 -11.60
N PRO A 84 -5.01 19.86 -12.20
CA PRO A 84 -3.59 19.60 -11.92
C PRO A 84 -3.25 19.65 -10.41
N GLN A 85 -3.91 20.51 -9.65
CA GLN A 85 -3.74 20.65 -8.20
C GLN A 85 -4.27 19.41 -7.46
N ASP A 86 -5.42 18.85 -7.87
CA ASP A 86 -5.98 17.63 -7.29
C ASP A 86 -5.07 16.43 -7.56
N LYS A 87 -4.58 16.31 -8.79
CA LYS A 87 -3.61 15.28 -9.20
C LYS A 87 -2.30 15.40 -8.42
N ALA A 88 -1.80 16.62 -8.22
CA ALA A 88 -0.60 16.88 -7.43
C ALA A 88 -0.82 16.48 -5.96
N ARG A 89 -1.98 16.80 -5.38
CA ARG A 89 -2.34 16.39 -4.01
C ARG A 89 -2.37 14.87 -3.87
N ALA A 90 -2.99 14.14 -4.81
CA ALA A 90 -3.04 12.68 -4.76
C ALA A 90 -1.63 12.06 -4.76
N ARG A 91 -0.73 12.56 -5.62
CA ARG A 91 0.67 12.15 -5.67
C ARG A 91 1.43 12.51 -4.40
N LEU A 92 1.20 13.72 -3.87
CA LEU A 92 1.83 14.19 -2.64
C LEU A 92 1.49 13.28 -1.45
N ILE A 93 0.20 12.95 -1.25
CA ILE A 93 -0.25 12.06 -0.18
C ILE A 93 0.44 10.70 -0.27
N ALA A 94 0.44 10.08 -1.45
CA ALA A 94 1.11 8.81 -1.69
C ALA A 94 2.62 8.91 -1.39
N ARG A 95 3.26 9.98 -1.84
CA ARG A 95 4.70 10.19 -1.65
C ARG A 95 5.07 10.48 -0.20
N VAL A 96 4.25 11.24 0.53
CA VAL A 96 4.44 11.50 1.96
C VAL A 96 4.39 10.20 2.75
N TYR A 97 3.42 9.32 2.47
CA TYR A 97 3.39 8.00 3.09
C TYR A 97 4.67 7.21 2.78
N ASP A 98 5.06 7.13 1.51
CA ASP A 98 6.22 6.34 1.09
C ASP A 98 7.54 6.81 1.74
N LEU A 99 7.71 8.11 1.91
CA LEU A 99 8.96 8.69 2.45
C LEU A 99 9.00 8.71 3.98
N TYR A 100 7.86 8.95 4.64
CA TYR A 100 7.87 9.29 6.07
C TYR A 100 7.16 8.27 6.97
N ALA A 101 6.43 7.30 6.40
CA ALA A 101 5.71 6.28 7.17
C ALA A 101 6.08 4.84 6.80
N ALA A 102 6.32 4.57 5.52
CA ALA A 102 6.43 3.20 5.00
C ALA A 102 7.59 2.39 5.57
N ALA A 103 8.76 3.00 5.79
CA ALA A 103 9.92 2.30 6.37
C ALA A 103 9.62 1.83 7.79
N HIS A 104 8.95 2.64 8.59
CA HIS A 104 8.55 2.34 9.96
C HIS A 104 7.51 1.22 10.00
N SER A 105 6.48 1.29 9.16
CA SER A 105 5.50 0.20 9.00
C SER A 105 6.17 -1.13 8.61
N THR A 106 7.13 -1.08 7.69
CA THR A 106 7.91 -2.25 7.26
C THR A 106 8.74 -2.84 8.41
N THR A 107 9.34 -2.00 9.25
CA THR A 107 10.10 -2.43 10.43
C THR A 107 9.19 -3.19 11.40
N LEU A 108 8.01 -2.66 11.72
CA LEU A 108 7.05 -3.34 12.59
C LEU A 108 6.58 -4.67 11.99
N MET A 109 6.25 -4.69 10.71
CA MET A 109 5.86 -5.93 10.03
C MET A 109 6.95 -7.00 10.09
N ARG A 110 8.23 -6.63 10.00
CA ARG A 110 9.35 -7.59 10.08
C ARG A 110 9.57 -8.16 11.47
N GLN A 111 9.11 -7.48 12.52
CA GLN A 111 9.26 -7.93 13.91
C GLN A 111 8.15 -8.90 14.36
N VAL A 112 7.13 -9.14 13.54
CA VAL A 112 6.09 -10.14 13.82
C VAL A 112 6.72 -11.52 13.85
N GLY A 113 6.55 -12.25 14.99
CA GLY A 113 7.08 -13.60 15.19
C GLY A 113 8.59 -13.65 15.44
N VAL A 114 9.24 -12.54 15.77
CA VAL A 114 10.67 -12.52 16.13
C VAL A 114 10.81 -12.52 17.65
N ALA A 115 11.35 -13.61 18.21
CA ALA A 115 11.44 -13.81 19.67
C ALA A 115 12.29 -12.71 20.36
N ASP A 116 13.47 -12.42 19.84
CA ASP A 116 14.39 -11.41 20.36
C ASP A 116 14.35 -10.11 19.52
N ALA A 117 13.12 -9.64 19.25
CA ALA A 117 12.94 -8.44 18.46
C ALA A 117 13.53 -7.20 19.14
N ASP A 118 14.25 -6.39 18.38
CA ASP A 118 14.87 -5.15 18.85
C ASP A 118 13.80 -4.16 19.36
N GLN A 119 13.73 -4.01 20.68
CA GLN A 119 12.76 -3.14 21.36
C GLN A 119 12.99 -1.66 21.06
N GLN A 120 14.26 -1.24 20.92
CA GLN A 120 14.60 0.15 20.60
C GLN A 120 14.19 0.49 19.16
N ALA A 121 14.50 -0.40 18.20
CA ALA A 121 14.05 -0.24 16.82
C ALA A 121 12.52 -0.26 16.70
N ARG A 122 11.82 -1.07 17.52
CA ARG A 122 10.35 -1.09 17.59
C ARG A 122 9.80 0.24 18.08
N ALA A 123 10.31 0.77 19.20
CA ALA A 123 9.86 2.04 19.76
C ALA A 123 10.07 3.19 18.77
N ALA A 124 11.24 3.29 18.16
CA ALA A 124 11.54 4.27 17.13
C ALA A 124 10.62 4.12 15.90
N ALA A 125 10.30 2.89 15.50
CA ALA A 125 9.39 2.64 14.38
C ALA A 125 7.95 3.05 14.71
N LEU A 126 7.47 2.83 15.93
CA LEU A 126 6.12 3.27 16.36
C LEU A 126 6.02 4.79 16.37
N GLU A 127 7.00 5.49 16.93
CA GLU A 127 7.08 6.95 16.94
C GLU A 127 7.14 7.52 15.51
N GLY A 128 8.04 7.00 14.69
CA GLY A 128 8.21 7.44 13.31
C GLY A 128 6.98 7.17 12.45
N LEU A 129 6.30 6.03 12.66
CA LEU A 129 5.04 5.72 11.96
C LEU A 129 3.94 6.71 12.36
N ALA A 130 3.78 6.99 13.64
CA ALA A 130 2.78 7.96 14.12
C ALA A 130 3.05 9.36 13.54
N ALA A 131 4.30 9.82 13.55
CA ALA A 131 4.68 11.10 12.96
C ALA A 131 4.45 11.14 11.43
N GLY A 132 4.81 10.07 10.72
CA GLY A 132 4.58 9.95 9.28
C GLY A 132 3.10 9.98 8.92
N LEU A 133 2.24 9.31 9.70
CA LEU A 133 0.79 9.35 9.52
C LEU A 133 0.20 10.74 9.80
N ALA A 134 0.71 11.46 10.79
CA ALA A 134 0.31 12.84 11.03
C ALA A 134 0.68 13.76 9.86
N HIS A 135 1.82 13.51 9.17
CA HIS A 135 2.14 14.22 7.93
C HIS A 135 1.16 13.89 6.81
N VAL A 136 0.84 12.60 6.62
CA VAL A 136 -0.18 12.19 5.64
C VAL A 136 -1.51 12.92 5.90
N GLU A 137 -1.99 12.90 7.14
CA GLU A 137 -3.26 13.50 7.53
C GLU A 137 -3.36 14.99 7.21
N ARG A 138 -2.26 15.74 7.38
CA ARG A 138 -2.17 17.17 7.03
C ARG A 138 -2.36 17.48 5.55
N HIS A 139 -2.03 16.54 4.68
CA HIS A 139 -2.16 16.71 3.22
C HIS A 139 -3.48 16.17 2.66
N MET A 140 -4.24 15.42 3.44
CA MET A 140 -5.54 14.91 3.02
C MET A 140 -6.56 16.05 2.84
N ALA A 141 -7.38 15.94 1.82
CA ALA A 141 -8.46 16.90 1.56
C ALA A 141 -9.67 16.67 2.48
N ASP A 142 -10.55 17.66 2.61
CA ASP A 142 -11.80 17.54 3.37
C ASP A 142 -12.94 16.81 2.62
N GLY A 143 -12.60 15.99 1.65
CA GLY A 143 -13.55 15.19 0.89
C GLY A 143 -13.72 13.76 1.47
N PRO A 144 -14.59 12.92 0.89
CA PRO A 144 -14.72 11.52 1.30
C PRO A 144 -13.46 10.69 1.02
N TYR A 145 -12.75 10.98 -0.07
CA TYR A 145 -11.49 10.31 -0.43
C TYR A 145 -10.26 11.13 0.00
N ALA A 146 -9.10 10.50 -0.02
CA ALA A 146 -7.88 11.11 0.51
C ALA A 146 -7.51 12.43 -0.19
N ALA A 147 -7.67 12.52 -1.51
CA ALA A 147 -7.33 13.71 -2.28
C ALA A 147 -8.51 14.63 -2.61
N GLY A 148 -9.75 14.26 -2.28
CA GLY A 148 -10.94 15.09 -2.56
C GLY A 148 -12.25 14.32 -2.65
N SER A 149 -13.08 14.66 -3.65
CA SER A 149 -14.44 14.11 -3.81
C SER A 149 -14.50 12.80 -4.60
N GLN A 150 -13.41 12.40 -5.23
CA GLN A 150 -13.33 11.20 -6.09
C GLN A 150 -12.19 10.29 -5.66
N PRO A 151 -12.34 8.96 -5.83
CA PRO A 151 -11.25 8.02 -5.56
C PRO A 151 -10.04 8.29 -6.46
N SER A 152 -8.85 8.04 -5.94
CA SER A 152 -7.60 8.38 -6.60
C SER A 152 -6.44 7.45 -6.24
N LEU A 153 -5.30 7.68 -6.84
CA LEU A 153 -4.02 7.05 -6.48
C LEU A 153 -3.71 7.16 -4.97
N ALA A 154 -4.10 8.27 -4.32
CA ALA A 154 -3.87 8.46 -2.88
C ALA A 154 -4.57 7.37 -2.06
N ASP A 155 -5.82 7.04 -2.40
CA ASP A 155 -6.59 6.01 -1.71
C ASP A 155 -5.98 4.62 -1.94
N CYS A 156 -5.53 4.35 -3.16
CA CYS A 156 -4.84 3.10 -3.50
C CYS A 156 -3.48 2.97 -2.78
N ALA A 157 -2.81 4.08 -2.51
CA ALA A 157 -1.54 4.09 -1.79
C ALA A 157 -1.71 3.93 -0.29
N LEU A 158 -2.81 4.44 0.28
CA LEU A 158 -3.04 4.43 1.73
C LEU A 158 -3.79 3.19 2.23
N LEU A 159 -4.74 2.63 1.45
CA LEU A 159 -5.57 1.52 1.93
C LEU A 159 -4.75 0.29 2.36
N PRO A 160 -3.83 -0.26 1.54
CA PRO A 160 -3.10 -1.46 1.93
C PRO A 160 -2.27 -1.28 3.21
N PRO A 161 -1.49 -0.21 3.40
CA PRO A 161 -0.77 -0.03 4.64
C PRO A 161 -1.68 0.23 5.85
N MET A 162 -2.84 0.88 5.70
CA MET A 162 -3.78 1.05 6.81
C MET A 162 -4.36 -0.31 7.27
N VAL A 163 -4.65 -1.22 6.34
CA VAL A 163 -5.02 -2.61 6.69
C VAL A 163 -3.90 -3.28 7.49
N GLN A 164 -2.63 -3.15 7.09
CA GLN A 164 -1.50 -3.70 7.86
C GLN A 164 -1.37 -3.06 9.24
N ILE A 165 -1.54 -1.76 9.35
CA ILE A 165 -1.45 -1.03 10.63
C ILE A 165 -2.55 -1.53 11.57
N ARG A 166 -3.78 -1.66 11.10
CA ARG A 166 -4.91 -2.20 11.88
C ARG A 166 -4.70 -3.66 12.29
N ARG A 167 -4.12 -4.47 11.44
CA ARG A 167 -3.89 -5.91 11.69
C ARG A 167 -2.67 -6.16 12.58
N VAL A 168 -1.65 -5.32 12.54
CA VAL A 168 -0.35 -5.57 13.15
C VAL A 168 0.07 -4.46 14.11
N ALA A 169 0.29 -3.23 13.64
CA ALA A 169 0.91 -2.19 14.45
C ALA A 169 0.03 -1.80 15.65
N ALA A 170 -1.28 -1.68 15.47
CA ALA A 170 -2.20 -1.33 16.53
C ALA A 170 -2.36 -2.47 17.56
N PRO A 171 -2.80 -3.70 17.21
CA PRO A 171 -3.08 -4.73 18.19
C PRO A 171 -1.83 -5.40 18.77
N MET A 172 -0.74 -5.52 18.02
CA MET A 172 0.45 -6.27 18.45
C MET A 172 1.51 -5.39 19.09
N PHE A 173 1.60 -4.12 18.73
CA PHE A 173 2.66 -3.23 19.17
C PHE A 173 2.14 -1.96 19.86
N GLY A 174 0.83 -1.82 20.05
CA GLY A 174 0.23 -0.73 20.83
C GLY A 174 0.21 0.63 20.14
N LEU A 175 0.35 0.68 18.80
CA LEU A 175 0.10 1.91 18.07
C LEU A 175 -1.36 2.32 18.23
N ALA A 176 -1.64 3.60 18.51
CA ALA A 176 -3.01 4.11 18.43
C ALA A 176 -3.55 3.89 17.01
N ASP A 177 -4.72 3.22 16.88
CA ASP A 177 -5.30 2.94 15.55
C ASP A 177 -5.71 4.25 14.86
N PRO A 178 -5.04 4.68 13.78
CA PRO A 178 -5.33 5.93 13.10
C PRO A 178 -6.67 5.94 12.39
N THR A 179 -7.27 4.76 12.19
CA THR A 179 -8.58 4.60 11.55
C THR A 179 -9.74 4.68 12.54
N SER A 180 -9.44 4.79 13.84
CA SER A 180 -10.41 5.01 14.92
C SER A 180 -10.56 6.50 15.26
N GLY A 181 -11.64 6.87 15.95
CA GLY A 181 -11.88 8.24 16.42
C GLY A 181 -12.42 9.17 15.33
N THR A 182 -12.01 10.46 15.36
CA THR A 182 -12.59 11.53 14.54
C THR A 182 -11.59 12.23 13.62
N GLY A 183 -10.33 11.79 13.58
CA GLY A 183 -9.28 12.32 12.72
C GLY A 183 -9.61 12.18 11.23
N ARG A 184 -8.81 12.81 10.38
CA ARG A 184 -9.06 12.80 8.95
C ARG A 184 -8.88 11.39 8.34
N ILE A 185 -7.87 10.63 8.81
CA ILE A 185 -7.68 9.23 8.42
C ILE A 185 -8.88 8.37 8.85
N ALA A 186 -9.43 8.59 10.05
CA ALA A 186 -10.58 7.83 10.52
C ALA A 186 -11.85 8.11 9.69
N ARG A 187 -12.09 9.38 9.31
CA ARG A 187 -13.21 9.70 8.41
C ARG A 187 -13.06 9.10 7.03
N TRP A 188 -11.86 9.19 6.46
CA TRP A 188 -11.51 8.56 5.19
C TRP A 188 -11.69 7.03 5.25
N TRP A 189 -11.27 6.39 6.34
CA TRP A 189 -11.41 4.95 6.50
C TRP A 189 -12.88 4.49 6.45
N LYS A 190 -13.80 5.24 7.06
CA LYS A 190 -15.24 4.96 6.96
C LYS A 190 -15.74 5.00 5.51
N THR A 191 -15.21 5.90 4.70
CA THR A 191 -15.50 5.90 3.25
C THR A 191 -14.96 4.64 2.58
N MET A 192 -13.75 4.22 2.90
CA MET A 192 -13.18 2.97 2.36
C MET A 192 -13.99 1.72 2.74
N GLU A 193 -14.53 1.69 3.94
CA GLU A 193 -15.42 0.60 4.40
C GLU A 193 -16.80 0.61 3.73
N SER A 194 -17.29 1.75 3.28
CA SER A 194 -18.59 1.92 2.63
C SER A 194 -18.54 1.85 1.11
N ASP A 195 -17.40 2.14 0.49
CA ASP A 195 -17.22 2.04 -0.96
C ASP A 195 -16.99 0.57 -1.37
N PRO A 196 -17.86 -0.03 -2.22
CA PRO A 196 -17.78 -1.45 -2.55
C PRO A 196 -16.44 -1.90 -3.14
N VAL A 197 -15.79 -1.06 -3.95
CA VAL A 197 -14.50 -1.38 -4.58
C VAL A 197 -13.40 -1.50 -3.54
N PHE A 198 -13.34 -0.54 -2.63
CA PHE A 198 -12.31 -0.50 -1.58
C PHE A 198 -12.59 -1.51 -0.46
N ALA A 199 -13.83 -1.64 -0.03
CA ALA A 199 -14.24 -2.58 1.03
C ALA A 199 -13.95 -4.04 0.65
N GLU A 200 -14.34 -4.45 -0.57
CA GLU A 200 -14.06 -5.79 -1.07
C GLU A 200 -12.55 -6.05 -1.19
N PHE A 201 -11.81 -5.06 -1.74
CA PHE A 201 -10.36 -5.17 -1.84
C PHE A 201 -9.69 -5.26 -0.48
N ALA A 202 -10.08 -4.40 0.48
CA ALA A 202 -9.55 -4.41 1.84
C ALA A 202 -9.76 -5.76 2.53
N THR A 203 -10.95 -6.36 2.37
CA THR A 203 -11.28 -7.68 2.92
C THR A 203 -10.36 -8.78 2.35
N GLY A 204 -10.15 -8.79 1.04
CA GLY A 204 -9.26 -9.76 0.40
C GLY A 204 -7.79 -9.57 0.79
N TYR A 205 -7.36 -8.32 0.86
CA TYR A 205 -6.00 -7.98 1.26
C TYR A 205 -5.74 -8.29 2.75
N ASP A 206 -6.70 -8.02 3.64
CA ASP A 206 -6.58 -8.36 5.07
C ASP A 206 -6.39 -9.86 5.29
N LYS A 207 -7.10 -10.71 4.55
CA LYS A 207 -6.87 -12.18 4.58
C LYS A 207 -5.44 -12.55 4.17
N ALA A 208 -4.89 -11.89 3.17
CA ALA A 208 -3.51 -12.14 2.75
C ALA A 208 -2.49 -11.69 3.81
N VAL A 209 -2.73 -10.56 4.48
CA VAL A 209 -1.91 -10.08 5.59
C VAL A 209 -2.02 -11.02 6.79
N GLN A 210 -3.24 -11.46 7.13
CA GLN A 210 -3.49 -12.44 8.20
C GLN A 210 -2.68 -13.72 7.96
N GLY A 211 -2.75 -14.32 6.77
CA GLY A 211 -1.98 -15.52 6.45
C GLY A 211 -0.46 -15.33 6.56
N LEU A 212 0.06 -14.11 6.23
CA LEU A 212 1.47 -13.79 6.46
C LEU A 212 1.80 -13.73 7.95
N VAL A 213 0.95 -13.10 8.76
CA VAL A 213 1.13 -12.99 10.23
C VAL A 213 1.12 -14.37 10.87
N GLU A 214 0.13 -15.19 10.56
CA GLU A 214 0.02 -16.57 11.08
C GLU A 214 1.25 -17.40 10.73
N LYS A 215 1.71 -17.33 9.47
CA LYS A 215 2.93 -18.04 9.03
C LYS A 215 4.17 -17.61 9.82
N ARG A 216 4.31 -16.32 10.12
CA ARG A 216 5.44 -15.80 10.89
C ARG A 216 5.37 -16.22 12.36
N LEU A 217 4.20 -16.19 12.97
CA LEU A 217 4.00 -16.63 14.35
C LEU A 217 4.22 -18.14 14.51
N ALA A 218 3.88 -18.95 13.51
CA ALA A 218 4.10 -20.39 13.52
C ALA A 218 5.56 -20.80 13.27
N GLY A 219 6.38 -19.93 12.67
CA GLY A 219 7.79 -20.19 12.40
C GLY A 219 8.75 -19.50 13.37
N ALA A 220 8.20 -18.87 14.43
CA ALA A 220 8.93 -18.16 15.49
C ALA A 220 9.36 -19.09 16.61
#